data_53e906ae11b053de9167436da76a4f57
#
_entry.id   53e906ae11b053de9167436da76a4f57
#
_cell.length_a   1.000
_cell.length_b   1.000
_cell.length_c   1.000
_cell.angle_alpha   90.00
_cell.angle_beta   90.00
_cell.angle_gamma   90.00
#
_symmetry.space_group_name_H-M   'P 1'
#
loop_
_entity.id
_entity.type
_entity.pdbx_description
1 polymer ?
#
loop_
_entity_poly.entity_id
_entity_poly.type
_entity_poly.pdbx_seq_one_letter_code
_entity_poly.pdbx_strand_id
1 'polypeptide(L)'
;MKDPTGRDADNIAFGSTLSNDRHADKSFDYLIANPPYGKDWKRDEAAVRAEHERGAAGRFGPGLPRISDGQLLFLLHMLAHAKEAKDGGSRVAIIMNGSPLFTGDAGSGESELRRYILENDLLEALIALPEQLFYNTGIATYVWVVSNRKTPARKGKVQLIDATSFWVQMRRSLGDKRREIPVERARDILKILRDFKDGDTRLVKKDGAGEETVVSRIYPTTQFGFRKITVERPLRLNFQASPERVARLEDEKGFQALAQSKKKGPAAEKELAEGWAAQKAVRQLVRSLTSTLFKDREAFEGVLDNSAKSTGLKLSAPVRKAILTALCERDETGAICRDKDGYPEPDPELRDTESVALAETVEAFFNREVRPHVPDAWIDTSRRDPKDGEVGVVGYEINFNRYFYRYKPPRPLEEIEADIRSIEIDIVRLLGEITGSLAG
;
A
#
# COMPACT_ATOMS: atom_id res chain seq x y z
N MET A 1 18.28 -27.94 23.70
CA MET A 1 17.24 -28.26 24.69
C MET A 1 17.80 -29.29 25.66
N LYS A 2 17.61 -29.09 26.95
CA LYS A 2 17.90 -30.13 27.96
C LYS A 2 16.60 -30.91 28.19
N ASP A 3 16.42 -32.00 27.48
CA ASP A 3 15.35 -32.94 27.69
C ASP A 3 15.95 -34.25 28.26
N PRO A 4 16.04 -34.40 29.58
CA PRO A 4 16.66 -35.58 30.18
C PRO A 4 15.84 -36.87 29.94
N THR A 5 14.58 -36.76 29.48
CA THR A 5 13.69 -37.91 29.28
C THR A 5 13.62 -38.34 27.82
N GLY A 6 14.10 -37.51 26.88
CA GLY A 6 13.99 -37.72 25.43
C GLY A 6 12.58 -37.58 24.84
N ARG A 7 11.55 -37.37 25.68
CA ARG A 7 10.15 -37.31 25.28
C ARG A 7 9.82 -36.06 24.43
N ASP A 8 10.51 -34.94 24.70
CA ASP A 8 10.29 -33.70 23.95
C ASP A 8 10.81 -33.81 22.52
N ALA A 9 11.81 -34.67 22.27
CA ALA A 9 12.36 -34.91 20.95
C ALA A 9 11.33 -35.49 19.98
N ASP A 10 10.42 -36.34 20.47
CA ASP A 10 9.35 -36.95 19.66
C ASP A 10 8.34 -35.94 19.14
N ASN A 11 8.29 -34.76 19.74
CA ASN A 11 7.44 -33.65 19.29
C ASN A 11 8.11 -32.75 18.25
N ILE A 12 9.40 -32.96 17.93
CA ILE A 12 10.13 -32.19 16.92
C ILE A 12 10.00 -32.90 15.58
N ALA A 13 9.27 -32.27 14.66
CA ALA A 13 9.06 -32.79 13.31
C ALA A 13 9.87 -32.01 12.28
N PHE A 14 10.55 -32.74 11.40
CA PHE A 14 11.29 -32.15 10.28
C PHE A 14 10.38 -31.93 9.07
N GLY A 15 10.45 -30.74 8.45
CA GLY A 15 9.68 -30.42 7.27
C GLY A 15 9.49 -28.91 7.09
N SER A 16 8.88 -28.52 5.96
CA SER A 16 8.44 -27.14 5.77
C SER A 16 7.10 -26.91 6.50
N THR A 17 7.05 -25.96 7.38
CA THR A 17 5.81 -25.54 8.06
C THR A 17 4.68 -25.19 7.08
N LEU A 18 5.02 -24.61 5.93
CA LEU A 18 4.04 -24.13 4.97
C LEU A 18 3.49 -25.25 4.05
N SER A 19 4.35 -26.17 3.58
CA SER A 19 3.95 -27.20 2.61
C SER A 19 3.84 -28.62 3.18
N ASN A 20 4.33 -28.85 4.40
CA ASN A 20 4.32 -30.17 5.04
C ASN A 20 4.08 -30.04 6.55
N ASP A 21 2.84 -29.77 6.90
CA ASP A 21 2.42 -29.69 8.31
C ASP A 21 2.43 -31.07 8.95
N ARG A 22 3.37 -31.29 9.87
CA ARG A 22 3.55 -32.54 10.58
C ARG A 22 2.74 -32.66 11.88
N HIS A 23 1.99 -31.61 12.21
CA HIS A 23 1.16 -31.51 13.42
C HIS A 23 -0.29 -31.14 13.08
N ALA A 24 -0.77 -31.45 11.88
CA ALA A 24 -2.05 -31.01 11.36
C ALA A 24 -3.28 -31.34 12.25
N ASP A 25 -3.16 -32.40 13.05
CA ASP A 25 -4.18 -32.88 14.00
C ASP A 25 -4.04 -32.31 15.41
N LYS A 26 -3.02 -31.45 15.67
CA LYS A 26 -2.74 -30.92 17.01
C LYS A 26 -3.19 -29.46 17.16
N SER A 27 -3.70 -29.16 18.34
CA SER A 27 -3.98 -27.78 18.77
C SER A 27 -3.27 -27.45 20.08
N PHE A 28 -2.94 -26.17 20.29
CA PHE A 28 -2.09 -25.74 21.39
C PHE A 28 -2.68 -24.53 22.12
N ASP A 29 -2.49 -24.47 23.46
CA ASP A 29 -2.90 -23.33 24.29
C ASP A 29 -2.05 -22.08 24.02
N TYR A 30 -0.75 -22.28 23.76
CA TYR A 30 0.23 -21.24 23.51
C TYR A 30 1.09 -21.60 22.31
N LEU A 31 1.24 -20.65 21.40
CA LEU A 31 2.08 -20.79 20.21
C LEU A 31 3.05 -19.62 20.14
N ILE A 32 4.34 -19.92 19.96
CA ILE A 32 5.40 -18.91 19.88
C ILE A 32 6.24 -19.19 18.65
N ALA A 33 6.48 -18.16 17.82
CA ALA A 33 7.33 -18.29 16.65
C ALA A 33 8.16 -17.02 16.36
N ASN A 34 9.31 -17.24 15.74
CA ASN A 34 10.13 -16.20 15.15
C ASN A 34 10.50 -16.67 13.72
N PRO A 35 9.58 -16.49 12.75
CA PRO A 35 9.82 -16.91 11.38
C PRO A 35 10.87 -16.03 10.70
N PRO A 36 11.45 -16.48 9.56
CA PRO A 36 12.39 -15.67 8.80
C PRO A 36 11.69 -14.42 8.23
N TYR A 37 12.34 -13.26 8.38
CA TYR A 37 11.80 -11.97 7.91
C TYR A 37 12.03 -11.79 6.41
N GLY A 38 11.01 -11.31 5.68
CA GLY A 38 11.11 -10.96 4.27
C GLY A 38 11.56 -12.12 3.37
N LYS A 39 11.33 -13.37 3.79
CA LYS A 39 11.66 -14.53 3.00
C LYS A 39 10.51 -14.90 2.07
N ASP A 40 10.84 -15.13 0.80
CA ASP A 40 9.87 -15.61 -0.16
C ASP A 40 9.41 -17.05 0.17
N TRP A 41 8.15 -17.34 -0.19
CA TRP A 41 7.55 -18.66 -0.03
C TRP A 41 7.32 -19.38 -1.37
N LYS A 42 8.04 -18.95 -2.42
CA LYS A 42 7.94 -19.49 -3.78
C LYS A 42 8.13 -21.00 -3.83
N ARG A 43 9.00 -21.54 -2.99
CA ARG A 43 9.25 -22.98 -2.89
C ARG A 43 8.01 -23.76 -2.47
N ASP A 44 7.19 -23.18 -1.60
CA ASP A 44 5.99 -23.81 -1.04
C ASP A 44 4.71 -23.35 -1.75
N GLU A 45 4.81 -22.54 -2.80
CA GLU A 45 3.69 -21.83 -3.45
C GLU A 45 2.56 -22.78 -3.89
N ALA A 46 2.89 -23.89 -4.55
CA ALA A 46 1.88 -24.83 -5.05
C ALA A 46 1.04 -25.42 -3.92
N ALA A 47 1.68 -25.83 -2.82
CA ALA A 47 0.99 -26.39 -1.66
C ALA A 47 0.15 -25.33 -0.92
N VAL A 48 0.70 -24.12 -0.74
CA VAL A 48 0.00 -23.02 -0.07
C VAL A 48 -1.24 -22.58 -0.88
N ARG A 49 -1.14 -22.47 -2.20
CA ARG A 49 -2.29 -22.13 -3.07
C ARG A 49 -3.35 -23.20 -3.07
N ALA A 50 -2.96 -24.48 -3.19
CA ALA A 50 -3.89 -25.59 -3.13
C ALA A 50 -4.64 -25.65 -1.78
N GLU A 51 -4.00 -25.25 -0.70
CA GLU A 51 -4.63 -25.17 0.62
C GLU A 51 -5.52 -23.93 0.76
N HIS A 52 -5.12 -22.79 0.19
CA HIS A 52 -5.94 -21.58 0.11
C HIS A 52 -7.27 -21.81 -0.62
N GLU A 53 -7.23 -22.56 -1.73
CA GLU A 53 -8.42 -22.91 -2.53
C GLU A 53 -9.46 -23.72 -1.76
N ARG A 54 -9.08 -24.34 -0.65
CA ARG A 54 -10.03 -25.05 0.26
C ARG A 54 -10.88 -24.06 1.10
N GLY A 55 -10.61 -22.76 1.02
CA GLY A 55 -11.32 -21.74 1.77
C GLY A 55 -11.20 -21.96 3.29
N ALA A 56 -12.33 -21.98 3.99
CA ALA A 56 -12.38 -22.14 5.45
C ALA A 56 -11.79 -23.47 5.97
N ALA A 57 -11.64 -24.49 5.12
CA ALA A 57 -11.05 -25.76 5.49
C ALA A 57 -9.50 -25.78 5.36
N GLY A 58 -8.90 -24.74 4.80
CA GLY A 58 -7.47 -24.60 4.65
C GLY A 58 -6.88 -23.55 5.59
N ARG A 59 -5.65 -23.78 6.06
CA ARG A 59 -4.94 -22.82 6.95
C ARG A 59 -4.81 -21.44 6.33
N PHE A 60 -4.67 -21.38 5.01
CA PHE A 60 -4.44 -20.14 4.25
C PHE A 60 -5.71 -19.59 3.59
N GLY A 61 -6.87 -20.11 3.94
CA GLY A 61 -8.17 -19.66 3.42
C GLY A 61 -8.42 -18.15 3.53
N PRO A 62 -8.06 -17.49 4.64
CA PRO A 62 -8.30 -16.05 4.80
C PRO A 62 -7.63 -15.17 3.76
N GLY A 63 -6.51 -15.59 3.15
CA GLY A 63 -5.82 -14.83 2.11
C GLY A 63 -4.37 -15.25 1.93
N LEU A 64 -3.73 -14.73 0.88
CA LEU A 64 -2.33 -14.99 0.57
C LEU A 64 -1.57 -13.67 0.49
N PRO A 65 -0.46 -13.51 1.22
CA PRO A 65 0.41 -12.35 1.05
C PRO A 65 1.20 -12.49 -0.27
N ARG A 66 1.87 -11.41 -0.69
CA ARG A 66 2.80 -11.45 -1.82
C ARG A 66 3.85 -12.54 -1.64
N ILE A 67 4.29 -13.14 -2.76
CA ILE A 67 5.26 -14.26 -2.75
C ILE A 67 6.58 -13.89 -2.08
N SER A 68 7.00 -12.63 -2.16
CA SER A 68 8.26 -12.15 -1.59
C SER A 68 8.31 -12.07 -0.05
N ASP A 69 7.17 -12.23 0.65
CA ASP A 69 7.11 -12.15 2.12
C ASP A 69 6.06 -13.11 2.70
N GLY A 70 6.53 -14.22 3.28
CA GLY A 70 5.69 -15.29 3.85
C GLY A 70 5.34 -15.12 5.32
N GLN A 71 5.71 -14.05 6.00
CA GLN A 71 5.55 -13.93 7.47
C GLN A 71 4.10 -14.15 7.94
N LEU A 72 3.13 -13.58 7.23
CA LEU A 72 1.70 -13.74 7.56
C LEU A 72 1.19 -15.18 7.37
N LEU A 73 1.81 -15.98 6.51
CA LEU A 73 1.47 -17.42 6.38
C LEU A 73 1.83 -18.19 7.66
N PHE A 74 2.95 -17.84 8.31
CA PHE A 74 3.28 -18.45 9.60
C PHE A 74 2.26 -18.08 10.69
N LEU A 75 1.76 -16.84 10.68
CA LEU A 75 0.70 -16.45 11.62
C LEU A 75 -0.60 -17.22 11.34
N LEU A 76 -1.00 -17.38 10.08
CA LEU A 76 -2.17 -18.18 9.71
C LEU A 76 -2.00 -19.66 10.11
N HIS A 77 -0.81 -20.22 9.90
CA HIS A 77 -0.50 -21.57 10.35
C HIS A 77 -0.68 -21.71 11.87
N MET A 78 -0.17 -20.75 12.66
CA MET A 78 -0.34 -20.78 14.12
C MET A 78 -1.82 -20.64 14.51
N LEU A 79 -2.59 -19.80 13.81
CA LEU A 79 -4.03 -19.64 14.07
C LEU A 79 -4.83 -20.91 13.74
N ALA A 80 -4.43 -21.66 12.73
CA ALA A 80 -5.06 -22.93 12.39
C ALA A 80 -4.82 -24.02 13.46
N HIS A 81 -3.74 -23.88 14.24
CA HIS A 81 -3.43 -24.76 15.38
C HIS A 81 -3.91 -24.20 16.73
N ALA A 82 -4.67 -23.10 16.71
CA ALA A 82 -5.29 -22.59 17.93
C ALA A 82 -6.48 -23.46 18.34
N LYS A 83 -6.65 -23.70 19.63
CA LYS A 83 -7.87 -24.29 20.18
C LYS A 83 -9.06 -23.39 19.93
N GLU A 84 -10.23 -23.94 19.73
CA GLU A 84 -11.45 -23.15 19.67
C GLU A 84 -11.71 -22.43 21.01
N ALA A 85 -12.35 -21.25 20.95
CA ALA A 85 -12.63 -20.47 22.15
C ALA A 85 -13.46 -21.23 23.20
N LYS A 86 -14.36 -22.14 22.76
CA LYS A 86 -15.15 -23.00 23.65
C LYS A 86 -14.29 -24.00 24.42
N ASP A 87 -13.12 -24.39 23.87
CA ASP A 87 -12.18 -25.35 24.45
C ASP A 87 -11.02 -24.62 25.18
N GLY A 88 -11.27 -23.38 25.62
CA GLY A 88 -10.33 -22.57 26.37
C GLY A 88 -9.55 -21.57 25.51
N GLY A 89 -9.59 -21.71 24.18
CA GLY A 89 -8.89 -20.83 23.24
C GLY A 89 -7.37 -20.84 23.36
N SER A 90 -6.72 -19.98 22.59
CA SER A 90 -5.26 -19.92 22.50
C SER A 90 -4.72 -18.49 22.53
N ARG A 91 -3.43 -18.38 22.84
CA ARG A 91 -2.67 -17.15 22.67
C ARG A 91 -1.42 -17.42 21.84
N VAL A 92 -1.24 -16.62 20.82
CA VAL A 92 -0.12 -16.66 19.88
C VAL A 92 0.79 -15.46 20.15
N ALA A 93 2.09 -15.67 20.13
CA ALA A 93 3.09 -14.60 20.09
C ALA A 93 4.05 -14.87 18.92
N ILE A 94 4.06 -13.99 17.95
CA ILE A 94 4.92 -14.11 16.76
C ILE A 94 5.70 -12.81 16.54
N ILE A 95 6.98 -12.94 16.25
CA ILE A 95 7.84 -11.79 15.94
C ILE A 95 7.91 -11.65 14.45
N MET A 96 7.59 -10.45 13.96
CA MET A 96 7.64 -10.10 12.54
C MET A 96 8.31 -8.72 12.37
N ASN A 97 8.80 -8.42 11.16
CA ASN A 97 9.23 -7.06 10.84
C ASN A 97 8.03 -6.13 10.63
N GLY A 98 8.28 -4.87 10.22
CA GLY A 98 7.22 -3.88 10.02
C GLY A 98 6.32 -4.14 8.80
N SER A 99 6.80 -4.87 7.80
CA SER A 99 6.08 -5.07 6.53
C SER A 99 4.63 -5.58 6.70
N PRO A 100 4.35 -6.61 7.54
CA PRO A 100 2.99 -7.09 7.78
C PRO A 100 2.02 -6.03 8.33
N LEU A 101 2.49 -4.94 8.91
CA LEU A 101 1.64 -3.91 9.51
C LEU A 101 0.96 -3.02 8.45
N PHE A 102 1.65 -2.68 7.37
CA PHE A 102 1.18 -1.65 6.43
C PHE A 102 1.36 -2.00 4.95
N THR A 103 2.11 -3.05 4.60
CA THR A 103 2.29 -3.41 3.19
C THR A 103 0.99 -3.92 2.58
N GLY A 104 0.78 -3.58 1.31
CA GLY A 104 -0.40 -3.97 0.54
C GLY A 104 -1.55 -2.98 0.68
N ASP A 105 -2.12 -2.62 -0.46
CA ASP A 105 -3.25 -1.70 -0.58
C ASP A 105 -4.57 -2.38 -0.21
N ALA A 106 -5.66 -1.62 -0.07
CA ALA A 106 -7.01 -2.13 0.14
C ALA A 106 -7.36 -3.23 -0.89
N GLY A 107 -7.86 -4.36 -0.42
CA GLY A 107 -8.15 -5.54 -1.24
C GLY A 107 -6.92 -6.40 -1.61
N SER A 108 -5.69 -6.01 -1.23
CA SER A 108 -4.52 -6.89 -1.38
C SER A 108 -4.53 -8.02 -0.36
N GLY A 109 -3.75 -9.08 -0.63
CA GLY A 109 -3.68 -10.23 0.25
C GLY A 109 -3.26 -9.88 1.68
N GLU A 110 -2.25 -9.02 1.85
CA GLU A 110 -1.80 -8.56 3.17
C GLU A 110 -2.86 -7.75 3.90
N SER A 111 -3.56 -6.86 3.18
CA SER A 111 -4.65 -6.07 3.74
C SER A 111 -5.83 -6.96 4.15
N GLU A 112 -6.20 -7.95 3.33
CA GLU A 112 -7.25 -8.92 3.64
C GLU A 112 -6.88 -9.82 4.82
N LEU A 113 -5.61 -10.16 5.02
CA LEU A 113 -5.15 -10.88 6.20
C LEU A 113 -5.23 -10.04 7.47
N ARG A 114 -4.87 -8.74 7.41
CA ARG A 114 -5.10 -7.82 8.53
C ARG A 114 -6.58 -7.65 8.81
N ARG A 115 -7.41 -7.52 7.76
CA ARG A 115 -8.87 -7.47 7.86
C ARG A 115 -9.40 -8.68 8.61
N TYR A 116 -8.99 -9.89 8.22
CA TYR A 116 -9.37 -11.12 8.89
C TYR A 116 -9.02 -11.11 10.38
N ILE A 117 -7.80 -10.72 10.73
CA ILE A 117 -7.31 -10.70 12.11
C ILE A 117 -8.04 -9.66 12.97
N LEU A 118 -8.33 -8.48 12.40
CA LEU A 118 -8.94 -7.37 13.12
C LEU A 118 -10.47 -7.49 13.22
N GLU A 119 -11.15 -7.89 12.15
CA GLU A 119 -12.61 -8.09 12.15
C GLU A 119 -13.04 -9.28 13.00
N ASN A 120 -12.20 -10.34 13.11
CA ASN A 120 -12.43 -11.45 14.02
C ASN A 120 -11.93 -11.19 15.45
N ASP A 121 -11.54 -9.97 15.74
CA ASP A 121 -11.06 -9.53 17.06
C ASP A 121 -9.92 -10.41 17.63
N LEU A 122 -9.01 -10.87 16.78
CA LEU A 122 -7.92 -11.76 17.16
C LEU A 122 -6.69 -11.00 17.67
N LEU A 123 -6.37 -9.82 17.12
CA LEU A 123 -5.20 -9.04 17.52
C LEU A 123 -5.41 -8.43 18.92
N GLU A 124 -4.65 -8.90 19.91
CA GLU A 124 -4.71 -8.41 21.29
C GLU A 124 -3.76 -7.24 21.53
N ALA A 125 -2.51 -7.36 21.05
CA ALA A 125 -1.52 -6.30 21.17
C ALA A 125 -0.44 -6.37 20.07
N LEU A 126 0.19 -5.23 19.83
CA LEU A 126 1.43 -5.08 19.06
C LEU A 126 2.48 -4.42 19.94
N ILE A 127 3.66 -5.03 20.03
CA ILE A 127 4.77 -4.51 20.82
C ILE A 127 5.93 -4.21 19.89
N ALA A 128 6.25 -2.94 19.68
CA ALA A 128 7.43 -2.53 18.94
C ALA A 128 8.69 -2.79 19.78
N LEU A 129 9.62 -3.55 19.23
CA LEU A 129 10.88 -3.90 19.90
C LEU A 129 12.01 -2.96 19.48
N PRO A 130 13.07 -2.82 20.28
CA PRO A 130 14.29 -2.12 19.88
C PRO A 130 14.91 -2.71 18.61
N GLU A 131 15.49 -1.87 17.79
CA GLU A 131 16.34 -2.31 16.69
C GLU A 131 17.59 -3.03 17.21
N GLN A 132 18.26 -3.78 16.31
CA GLN A 132 19.52 -4.47 16.62
C GLN A 132 19.42 -5.52 17.75
N LEU A 133 18.25 -6.15 17.93
CA LEU A 133 18.06 -7.26 18.88
C LEU A 133 18.45 -8.63 18.31
N PHE A 134 18.53 -8.79 16.99
CA PHE A 134 18.72 -10.08 16.33
C PHE A 134 20.06 -10.16 15.61
N TYR A 135 20.63 -11.38 15.47
CA TYR A 135 22.00 -11.60 14.97
C TYR A 135 22.20 -11.17 13.51
N ASN A 136 21.20 -11.35 12.67
CA ASN A 136 21.31 -11.19 11.22
C ASN A 136 20.51 -10.01 10.68
N THR A 137 20.03 -9.11 11.53
CA THR A 137 19.23 -7.96 11.09
C THR A 137 19.23 -6.86 12.14
N GLY A 138 19.42 -5.63 11.68
CA GLY A 138 19.29 -4.42 12.51
C GLY A 138 17.89 -3.78 12.48
N ILE A 139 16.93 -4.36 11.72
CA ILE A 139 15.62 -3.76 11.49
C ILE A 139 14.71 -3.75 12.71
N ALA A 140 13.76 -2.82 12.72
CA ALA A 140 12.66 -2.80 13.70
C ALA A 140 11.77 -4.04 13.55
N THR A 141 11.42 -4.64 14.68
CA THR A 141 10.57 -5.82 14.77
C THR A 141 9.44 -5.60 15.76
N TYR A 142 8.38 -6.39 15.60
CA TYR A 142 7.17 -6.28 16.38
C TYR A 142 6.73 -7.65 16.87
N VAL A 143 6.36 -7.74 18.15
CA VAL A 143 5.66 -8.93 18.67
C VAL A 143 4.17 -8.73 18.43
N TRP A 144 3.58 -9.61 17.63
CA TRP A 144 2.14 -9.70 17.51
C TRP A 144 1.62 -10.67 18.56
N VAL A 145 0.77 -10.15 19.44
CA VAL A 145 0.04 -10.96 20.42
C VAL A 145 -1.37 -11.16 19.87
N VAL A 146 -1.69 -12.37 19.49
CA VAL A 146 -2.97 -12.74 18.86
C VAL A 146 -3.67 -13.77 19.74
N SER A 147 -4.96 -13.61 19.98
CA SER A 147 -5.72 -14.50 20.86
C SER A 147 -7.20 -14.54 20.49
N ASN A 148 -7.78 -15.73 20.48
CA ASN A 148 -9.22 -15.94 20.37
C ASN A 148 -9.91 -16.07 21.75
N ARG A 149 -9.19 -15.75 22.83
CA ARG A 149 -9.70 -15.76 24.22
C ARG A 149 -9.46 -14.44 24.95
N LYS A 150 -9.65 -13.32 24.26
CA LYS A 150 -9.53 -11.99 24.88
C LYS A 150 -10.47 -11.85 26.07
N THR A 151 -9.97 -11.21 27.14
CA THR A 151 -10.83 -10.83 28.27
C THR A 151 -11.87 -9.79 27.85
N PRO A 152 -13.02 -9.67 28.55
CA PRO A 152 -14.06 -8.69 28.20
C PRO A 152 -13.54 -7.25 28.04
N ALA A 153 -12.58 -6.83 28.88
CA ALA A 153 -11.99 -5.49 28.81
C ALA A 153 -11.18 -5.23 27.50
N ARG A 154 -10.68 -6.31 26.87
CA ARG A 154 -9.86 -6.24 25.65
C ARG A 154 -10.62 -6.51 24.35
N LYS A 155 -11.88 -6.99 24.45
CA LYS A 155 -12.70 -7.27 23.27
C LYS A 155 -12.91 -6.01 22.44
N GLY A 156 -12.76 -6.14 21.12
CA GLY A 156 -12.88 -5.05 20.15
C GLY A 156 -11.75 -4.01 20.21
N LYS A 157 -10.67 -4.29 20.95
CA LYS A 157 -9.56 -3.34 21.14
C LYS A 157 -8.22 -3.99 20.87
N VAL A 158 -7.25 -3.16 20.47
CA VAL A 158 -5.84 -3.50 20.29
C VAL A 158 -4.99 -2.57 21.13
N GLN A 159 -4.05 -3.13 21.87
CA GLN A 159 -3.04 -2.36 22.61
C GLN A 159 -1.78 -2.24 21.76
N LEU A 160 -1.32 -1.03 21.51
CA LEU A 160 -0.02 -0.74 20.93
C LEU A 160 0.96 -0.41 22.06
N ILE A 161 2.13 -1.06 22.08
CA ILE A 161 3.17 -0.85 23.10
C ILE A 161 4.46 -0.47 22.42
N ASP A 162 4.96 0.73 22.69
CA ASP A 162 6.28 1.18 22.26
C ASP A 162 7.34 0.76 23.28
N ALA A 163 8.00 -0.36 23.00
CA ALA A 163 9.12 -0.84 23.77
C ALA A 163 10.48 -0.58 23.12
N THR A 164 10.54 0.29 22.13
CA THR A 164 11.77 0.58 21.35
C THR A 164 12.92 1.12 22.19
N SER A 165 12.63 1.66 23.37
CA SER A 165 13.61 2.21 24.31
C SER A 165 13.97 1.26 25.48
N PHE A 166 13.36 0.06 25.56
CA PHE A 166 13.54 -0.87 26.69
C PHE A 166 14.75 -1.78 26.52
N TRP A 167 15.91 -1.24 26.18
CA TRP A 167 17.13 -1.98 25.93
C TRP A 167 18.34 -1.45 26.70
N VAL A 168 19.38 -2.24 26.70
CA VAL A 168 20.74 -1.85 27.11
C VAL A 168 21.74 -2.22 26.03
N GLN A 169 22.84 -1.46 25.94
CA GLN A 169 23.91 -1.77 25.01
C GLN A 169 24.66 -3.02 25.47
N MET A 170 24.90 -3.95 24.56
CA MET A 170 25.72 -5.11 24.81
C MET A 170 27.20 -4.73 24.92
N ARG A 171 27.95 -5.39 25.80
CA ARG A 171 29.40 -5.19 25.92
C ARG A 171 30.15 -5.61 24.65
N ARG A 172 29.65 -6.64 23.96
CA ARG A 172 30.21 -7.15 22.71
C ARG A 172 29.09 -7.43 21.74
N SER A 173 29.20 -6.88 20.54
CA SER A 173 28.24 -7.16 19.47
C SER A 173 28.37 -8.60 18.95
N LEU A 174 27.24 -9.15 18.52
CA LEU A 174 27.15 -10.47 17.88
C LEU A 174 26.49 -10.29 16.51
N GLY A 175 27.27 -10.03 15.48
CA GLY A 175 26.76 -9.59 14.17
C GLY A 175 26.03 -8.25 14.30
N ASP A 176 24.81 -8.18 13.77
CA ASP A 176 23.98 -6.98 13.85
C ASP A 176 23.34 -6.78 15.23
N LYS A 177 23.41 -7.79 16.08
CA LYS A 177 22.89 -7.68 17.46
C LYS A 177 23.84 -6.86 18.31
N ARG A 178 23.38 -5.69 18.73
CA ARG A 178 24.13 -4.75 19.59
C ARG A 178 23.39 -4.40 20.88
N ARG A 179 22.10 -4.73 20.92
CA ARG A 179 21.20 -4.40 22.03
C ARG A 179 20.58 -5.67 22.62
N GLU A 180 20.23 -5.61 23.87
CA GLU A 180 19.47 -6.66 24.56
C GLU A 180 18.41 -6.05 25.48
N ILE A 181 17.36 -6.79 25.71
CA ILE A 181 16.31 -6.43 26.67
C ILE A 181 16.59 -7.19 27.97
N PRO A 182 17.04 -6.51 29.04
CA PRO A 182 17.23 -7.13 30.32
C PRO A 182 15.94 -7.71 30.90
N VAL A 183 16.04 -8.67 31.80
CA VAL A 183 14.88 -9.35 32.41
C VAL A 183 13.92 -8.35 33.06
N GLU A 184 14.44 -7.32 33.72
CA GLU A 184 13.66 -6.26 34.38
C GLU A 184 12.84 -5.49 33.33
N ARG A 185 13.45 -5.10 32.22
CA ARG A 185 12.77 -4.41 31.15
C ARG A 185 11.72 -5.29 30.46
N ALA A 186 12.01 -6.58 30.30
CA ALA A 186 11.02 -7.54 29.79
C ALA A 186 9.81 -7.65 30.76
N ARG A 187 10.04 -7.65 32.06
CA ARG A 187 8.97 -7.63 33.07
C ARG A 187 8.15 -6.34 33.02
N ASP A 188 8.77 -5.19 32.77
CA ASP A 188 8.08 -3.92 32.59
C ASP A 188 7.17 -3.95 31.34
N ILE A 189 7.65 -4.48 30.20
CA ILE A 189 6.84 -4.65 29.00
C ILE A 189 5.63 -5.56 29.28
N LEU A 190 5.85 -6.69 29.97
CA LEU A 190 4.76 -7.59 30.34
C LEU A 190 3.78 -6.94 31.34
N LYS A 191 4.26 -6.07 32.25
CA LYS A 191 3.41 -5.30 33.11
C LYS A 191 2.54 -4.33 32.35
N ILE A 192 3.10 -3.56 31.41
CA ILE A 192 2.35 -2.66 30.52
C ILE A 192 1.28 -3.43 29.75
N LEU A 193 1.63 -4.57 29.16
CA LEU A 193 0.68 -5.44 28.46
C LEU A 193 -0.46 -5.88 29.38
N ARG A 194 -0.15 -6.34 30.60
CA ARG A 194 -1.14 -6.85 31.56
C ARG A 194 -2.04 -5.76 32.10
N ASP A 195 -1.48 -4.61 32.46
CA ASP A 195 -2.20 -3.50 33.11
C ASP A 195 -3.19 -2.84 32.13
N PHE A 196 -3.02 -2.99 30.83
CA PHE A 196 -3.93 -2.56 29.79
C PHE A 196 -4.41 -1.11 29.98
N LYS A 197 -3.47 -0.20 30.16
CA LYS A 197 -3.75 1.22 30.42
C LYS A 197 -3.42 2.06 29.19
N ASP A 198 -4.41 2.82 28.71
CA ASP A 198 -4.18 3.83 27.67
C ASP A 198 -3.40 5.02 28.23
N GLY A 199 -2.47 5.56 27.44
CA GLY A 199 -1.63 6.68 27.87
C GLY A 199 -0.64 6.35 28.97
N ASP A 200 -0.33 5.08 29.24
CA ASP A 200 0.69 4.69 30.24
C ASP A 200 2.05 5.26 29.83
N THR A 201 2.76 5.84 30.80
CA THR A 201 4.04 6.54 30.56
C THR A 201 5.19 5.83 31.27
N ARG A 202 6.40 5.99 30.74
CA ARG A 202 7.66 5.54 31.35
C ARG A 202 8.74 6.59 31.15
N LEU A 203 9.63 6.66 32.15
CA LEU A 203 10.83 7.45 32.04
C LEU A 203 11.83 6.75 31.12
N VAL A 204 12.07 7.33 29.98
CA VAL A 204 12.96 6.81 28.93
C VAL A 204 14.17 7.72 28.82
N LYS A 205 15.37 7.14 28.80
CA LYS A 205 16.58 7.91 28.51
C LYS A 205 16.67 8.16 27.02
N LYS A 206 16.55 9.40 26.61
CA LYS A 206 16.72 9.86 25.25
C LYS A 206 17.80 10.96 25.27
N ASP A 207 18.85 10.79 24.48
CA ASP A 207 19.97 11.73 24.36
C ASP A 207 20.60 12.14 25.72
N GLY A 208 20.67 11.18 26.68
CA GLY A 208 21.26 11.40 28.00
C GLY A 208 20.33 11.95 29.06
N ALA A 209 19.19 12.51 28.70
CA ALA A 209 18.16 13.01 29.62
C ALA A 209 17.00 12.01 29.76
N GLY A 210 16.37 11.96 30.95
CA GLY A 210 15.15 11.19 31.17
C GLY A 210 13.94 11.99 30.66
N GLU A 211 13.23 11.43 29.67
CA GLU A 211 11.98 12.01 29.17
C GLU A 211 10.81 11.06 29.51
N GLU A 212 9.73 11.60 30.06
CA GLU A 212 8.50 10.83 30.27
C GLU A 212 7.79 10.64 28.94
N THR A 213 7.71 9.38 28.52
CA THR A 213 7.19 9.01 27.18
C THR A 213 6.01 8.07 27.32
N VAL A 214 4.96 8.32 26.54
CA VAL A 214 3.82 7.40 26.42
C VAL A 214 4.29 6.13 25.73
N VAL A 215 4.07 4.99 26.37
CA VAL A 215 4.50 3.66 25.91
C VAL A 215 3.34 2.71 25.62
N SER A 216 2.11 3.10 25.92
CA SER A 216 0.90 2.29 25.65
C SER A 216 -0.22 3.15 25.12
N ARG A 217 -0.86 2.67 24.05
CA ARG A 217 -2.06 3.23 23.43
C ARG A 217 -3.06 2.12 23.19
N ILE A 218 -4.35 2.40 23.35
CA ILE A 218 -5.43 1.45 23.14
C ILE A 218 -6.42 2.03 22.13
N TYR A 219 -6.68 1.26 21.08
CA TYR A 219 -7.59 1.66 20.02
C TYR A 219 -8.63 0.58 19.73
N PRO A 220 -9.84 0.95 19.28
CA PRO A 220 -10.76 -0.03 18.71
C PRO A 220 -10.17 -0.65 17.44
N THR A 221 -10.52 -1.90 17.15
CA THR A 221 -10.03 -2.61 15.94
C THR A 221 -10.38 -1.86 14.65
N THR A 222 -11.51 -1.16 14.62
CA THR A 222 -11.96 -0.34 13.49
C THR A 222 -11.09 0.88 13.20
N GLN A 223 -10.27 1.32 14.16
CA GLN A 223 -9.32 2.43 14.00
C GLN A 223 -8.28 2.18 12.91
N PHE A 224 -7.99 0.91 12.63
CA PHE A 224 -6.99 0.48 11.65
C PHE A 224 -7.59 0.21 10.27
N GLY A 225 -8.91 0.31 10.14
CA GLY A 225 -9.63 0.12 8.91
C GLY A 225 -9.94 1.43 8.20
N PHE A 226 -9.91 1.38 6.89
CA PHE A 226 -10.30 2.47 6.01
C PHE A 226 -11.03 1.92 4.78
N ARG A 227 -11.79 2.77 4.13
CA ARG A 227 -12.41 2.49 2.85
C ARG A 227 -11.74 3.32 1.78
N LYS A 228 -11.07 2.67 0.83
CA LYS A 228 -10.42 3.34 -0.30
C LYS A 228 -11.45 3.57 -1.40
N ILE A 229 -11.73 4.83 -1.68
CA ILE A 229 -12.60 5.26 -2.77
C ILE A 229 -11.78 5.76 -3.94
N THR A 230 -12.34 5.69 -5.14
CA THR A 230 -11.78 6.31 -6.33
C THR A 230 -12.55 7.60 -6.61
N VAL A 231 -11.80 8.68 -6.76
CA VAL A 231 -12.30 10.01 -7.09
C VAL A 231 -12.00 10.26 -8.56
N GLU A 232 -13.02 10.53 -9.34
CA GLU A 232 -12.94 10.86 -10.75
C GLU A 232 -13.13 12.36 -10.95
N ARG A 233 -12.49 12.89 -11.98
CA ARG A 233 -12.66 14.24 -12.48
C ARG A 233 -13.02 14.23 -13.95
N PRO A 234 -13.78 15.22 -14.45
CA PRO A 234 -14.24 15.22 -15.83
C PRO A 234 -13.09 15.49 -16.81
N LEU A 235 -13.07 14.73 -17.89
CA LEU A 235 -12.19 14.97 -19.02
C LEU A 235 -12.59 16.27 -19.72
N ARG A 236 -11.65 17.18 -19.93
CA ARG A 236 -11.82 18.42 -20.66
C ARG A 236 -10.77 18.51 -21.75
N LEU A 237 -11.22 18.69 -22.97
CA LEU A 237 -10.35 18.71 -24.15
C LEU A 237 -10.63 19.96 -25.00
N ASN A 238 -9.58 20.45 -25.65
CA ASN A 238 -9.72 21.29 -26.82
C ASN A 238 -9.30 20.55 -28.09
N PHE A 239 -9.75 21.03 -29.23
CA PHE A 239 -9.49 20.44 -30.53
C PHE A 239 -9.04 21.54 -31.51
N GLN A 240 -7.98 21.25 -32.24
CA GLN A 240 -7.45 22.18 -33.24
C GLN A 240 -6.74 21.43 -34.37
N ALA A 241 -7.02 21.76 -35.61
CA ALA A 241 -6.28 21.24 -36.77
C ALA A 241 -5.03 22.11 -37.07
N SER A 242 -4.15 22.28 -36.07
CA SER A 242 -2.84 22.91 -36.28
C SER A 242 -1.90 21.95 -37.01
N PRO A 243 -0.88 22.48 -37.77
CA PRO A 243 0.08 21.60 -38.45
C PRO A 243 0.73 20.56 -37.54
N GLU A 244 1.07 20.93 -36.33
CA GLU A 244 1.72 20.05 -35.35
C GLU A 244 0.78 18.91 -34.90
N ARG A 245 -0.49 19.24 -34.64
CA ARG A 245 -1.49 18.22 -34.22
C ARG A 245 -1.88 17.33 -35.39
N VAL A 246 -2.01 17.88 -36.56
CA VAL A 246 -2.27 17.09 -37.80
C VAL A 246 -1.15 16.09 -38.06
N ALA A 247 0.11 16.43 -37.76
CA ALA A 247 1.23 15.51 -37.90
C ALA A 247 1.13 14.30 -36.98
N ARG A 248 0.55 14.43 -35.77
CA ARG A 248 0.35 13.32 -34.79
C ARG A 248 -0.56 12.21 -35.34
N LEU A 249 -1.38 12.50 -36.37
CA LEU A 249 -2.26 11.51 -36.98
C LEU A 249 -1.47 10.31 -37.56
N GLU A 250 -0.24 10.56 -38.01
CA GLU A 250 0.62 9.49 -38.54
C GLU A 250 1.01 8.44 -37.51
N ASP A 251 1.03 8.81 -36.23
CA ASP A 251 1.41 7.93 -35.12
C ASP A 251 0.20 7.15 -34.57
N GLU A 252 -1.01 7.50 -34.99
CA GLU A 252 -2.24 6.90 -34.48
C GLU A 252 -2.48 5.50 -35.08
N LYS A 253 -2.60 4.50 -34.20
CA LYS A 253 -2.82 3.08 -34.58
C LYS A 253 -4.03 2.88 -35.48
N GLY A 254 -5.13 3.60 -35.24
CA GLY A 254 -6.35 3.50 -36.05
C GLY A 254 -6.17 4.03 -37.46
N PHE A 255 -5.28 5.00 -37.64
CA PHE A 255 -4.90 5.54 -38.95
C PHE A 255 -3.86 4.66 -39.65
N GLN A 256 -2.82 4.19 -38.94
CA GLN A 256 -1.81 3.28 -39.49
C GLN A 256 -2.41 1.96 -39.98
N ALA A 257 -3.40 1.44 -39.25
CA ALA A 257 -4.08 0.18 -39.58
C ALA A 257 -4.77 0.21 -40.98
N LEU A 258 -5.10 1.39 -41.51
CA LEU A 258 -5.65 1.51 -42.84
C LEU A 258 -4.68 0.97 -43.95
N ALA A 259 -3.38 1.19 -43.75
CA ALA A 259 -2.35 0.73 -44.69
C ALA A 259 -1.71 -0.59 -44.29
N GLN A 260 -2.46 -1.46 -43.61
CA GLN A 260 -2.02 -2.81 -43.22
C GLN A 260 -2.98 -3.86 -43.75
N SER A 261 -2.45 -5.02 -44.18
CA SER A 261 -3.24 -6.17 -44.58
C SER A 261 -2.79 -7.42 -43.84
N LYS A 262 -3.75 -8.22 -43.43
CA LYS A 262 -3.50 -9.59 -42.87
C LYS A 262 -3.58 -10.67 -43.97
N LYS A 263 -3.94 -10.31 -45.20
CA LYS A 263 -4.03 -11.20 -46.37
C LYS A 263 -2.65 -11.40 -46.98
N LYS A 264 -2.53 -12.33 -47.93
CA LYS A 264 -1.32 -12.59 -48.72
C LYS A 264 -1.63 -12.53 -50.20
N GLY A 265 -0.61 -12.26 -51.02
CA GLY A 265 -0.71 -12.22 -52.48
C GLY A 265 -1.57 -11.05 -53.02
N PRO A 266 -2.18 -11.16 -54.23
CA PRO A 266 -2.88 -10.08 -54.89
C PRO A 266 -4.01 -9.43 -54.08
N ALA A 267 -4.63 -10.19 -53.17
CA ALA A 267 -5.66 -9.66 -52.27
C ALA A 267 -5.09 -8.70 -51.21
N ALA A 268 -3.84 -8.93 -50.78
CA ALA A 268 -3.14 -8.00 -49.90
C ALA A 268 -2.76 -6.72 -50.60
N GLU A 269 -2.25 -6.83 -51.83
CA GLU A 269 -1.86 -5.65 -52.66
C GLU A 269 -3.05 -4.73 -52.92
N LYS A 270 -4.21 -5.28 -53.23
CA LYS A 270 -5.44 -4.51 -53.41
C LYS A 270 -5.86 -3.80 -52.10
N GLU A 271 -5.87 -4.53 -50.98
CA GLU A 271 -6.24 -3.97 -49.67
C GLU A 271 -5.28 -2.85 -49.22
N LEU A 272 -3.99 -3.02 -49.45
CA LEU A 272 -2.98 -1.99 -49.20
C LEU A 272 -3.16 -0.74 -50.06
N ALA A 273 -3.43 -0.92 -51.36
CA ALA A 273 -3.69 0.21 -52.27
C ALA A 273 -4.95 1.00 -51.84
N GLU A 274 -6.03 0.30 -51.52
CA GLU A 274 -7.25 0.93 -50.99
C GLU A 274 -6.97 1.63 -49.64
N GLY A 275 -6.17 1.04 -48.77
CA GLY A 275 -5.77 1.61 -47.47
C GLY A 275 -4.94 2.88 -47.62
N TRP A 276 -3.95 2.91 -48.53
CA TRP A 276 -3.17 4.11 -48.82
C TRP A 276 -4.04 5.23 -49.42
N ALA A 277 -4.99 4.89 -50.29
CA ALA A 277 -5.96 5.86 -50.83
C ALA A 277 -6.84 6.44 -49.72
N ALA A 278 -7.30 5.59 -48.76
CA ALA A 278 -8.06 6.02 -47.59
C ALA A 278 -7.22 6.92 -46.68
N GLN A 279 -5.97 6.57 -46.39
CA GLN A 279 -5.07 7.44 -45.61
C GLN A 279 -4.87 8.80 -46.30
N LYS A 280 -4.67 8.82 -47.59
CA LYS A 280 -4.54 10.08 -48.37
C LYS A 280 -5.80 10.95 -48.24
N ALA A 281 -6.98 10.35 -48.35
CA ALA A 281 -8.25 11.06 -48.21
C ALA A 281 -8.45 11.61 -46.78
N VAL A 282 -8.12 10.83 -45.75
CA VAL A 282 -8.17 11.28 -44.35
C VAL A 282 -7.20 12.43 -44.10
N ARG A 283 -5.95 12.37 -44.61
CA ARG A 283 -5.00 13.49 -44.51
C ARG A 283 -5.53 14.76 -45.16
N GLN A 284 -6.14 14.64 -46.36
CA GLN A 284 -6.74 15.79 -47.04
C GLN A 284 -7.90 16.38 -46.25
N LEU A 285 -8.78 15.53 -45.72
CA LEU A 285 -9.88 15.97 -44.88
C LEU A 285 -9.37 16.74 -43.64
N VAL A 286 -8.43 16.18 -42.90
CA VAL A 286 -7.93 16.81 -41.67
C VAL A 286 -7.22 18.12 -41.94
N ARG A 287 -6.44 18.21 -43.05
CA ARG A 287 -5.79 19.47 -43.50
C ARG A 287 -6.76 20.52 -44.01
N SER A 288 -7.96 20.15 -44.41
CA SER A 288 -9.01 21.09 -44.82
C SER A 288 -9.83 21.66 -43.68
N LEU A 289 -9.68 21.09 -42.44
CA LEU A 289 -10.35 21.62 -41.28
C LEU A 289 -9.77 22.98 -40.88
N THR A 290 -10.62 23.83 -40.35
CA THR A 290 -10.19 25.12 -39.82
C THR A 290 -9.21 24.97 -38.68
N SER A 291 -8.20 25.85 -38.59
CA SER A 291 -7.26 25.92 -37.50
C SER A 291 -7.85 26.60 -36.23
N THR A 292 -9.14 26.91 -36.21
CA THR A 292 -9.84 27.46 -35.04
C THR A 292 -9.74 26.49 -33.89
N LEU A 293 -9.52 27.04 -32.69
CA LEU A 293 -9.52 26.25 -31.42
C LEU A 293 -10.97 26.02 -30.97
N PHE A 294 -11.37 24.77 -30.87
CA PHE A 294 -12.65 24.36 -30.30
C PHE A 294 -12.45 23.88 -28.88
N LYS A 295 -13.17 24.45 -27.94
CA LYS A 295 -13.19 24.04 -26.53
C LYS A 295 -14.34 23.08 -26.19
N ASP A 296 -15.04 22.62 -27.21
CA ASP A 296 -16.17 21.72 -27.11
C ASP A 296 -16.02 20.58 -28.13
N ARG A 297 -16.09 19.32 -27.65
CA ARG A 297 -15.94 18.13 -28.46
C ARG A 297 -17.04 18.00 -29.49
N GLU A 298 -18.32 18.21 -29.09
CA GLU A 298 -19.47 18.03 -29.97
C GLU A 298 -19.44 19.05 -31.11
N ALA A 299 -19.06 20.30 -30.78
CA ALA A 299 -18.90 21.34 -31.81
C ALA A 299 -17.82 20.98 -32.82
N PHE A 300 -16.68 20.46 -32.36
CA PHE A 300 -15.60 20.00 -33.24
C PHE A 300 -16.00 18.78 -34.08
N GLU A 301 -16.67 17.79 -33.45
CA GLU A 301 -17.19 16.61 -34.16
C GLU A 301 -18.19 16.99 -35.25
N GLY A 302 -19.04 17.98 -35.00
CA GLY A 302 -19.96 18.51 -35.99
C GLY A 302 -19.25 19.09 -37.21
N VAL A 303 -18.13 19.80 -37.01
CA VAL A 303 -17.30 20.32 -38.09
C VAL A 303 -16.63 19.18 -38.87
N LEU A 304 -16.08 18.18 -38.16
CA LEU A 304 -15.47 17.00 -38.76
C LEU A 304 -16.49 16.21 -39.61
N ASP A 305 -17.70 15.99 -39.09
CA ASP A 305 -18.76 15.26 -39.79
C ASP A 305 -19.25 15.99 -41.04
N ASN A 306 -19.42 17.31 -40.95
CA ASN A 306 -19.80 18.13 -42.12
C ASN A 306 -18.72 18.09 -43.20
N SER A 307 -17.47 18.19 -42.80
CA SER A 307 -16.33 18.09 -43.75
C SER A 307 -16.21 16.69 -44.38
N ALA A 308 -16.42 15.65 -43.61
CA ALA A 308 -16.43 14.27 -44.11
C ALA A 308 -17.59 14.02 -45.10
N LYS A 309 -18.79 14.53 -44.78
CA LYS A 309 -19.95 14.48 -45.72
C LYS A 309 -19.71 15.21 -46.99
N SER A 310 -19.15 16.42 -46.93
CA SER A 310 -18.88 17.24 -48.16
C SER A 310 -17.87 16.59 -49.10
N THR A 311 -16.93 15.79 -48.55
CA THR A 311 -15.93 15.03 -49.32
C THR A 311 -16.39 13.62 -49.70
N GLY A 312 -17.57 13.18 -49.24
CA GLY A 312 -18.08 11.82 -49.44
C GLY A 312 -17.32 10.75 -48.68
N LEU A 313 -16.46 11.15 -47.72
CA LEU A 313 -15.61 10.22 -46.95
C LEU A 313 -16.39 9.62 -45.78
N LYS A 314 -16.45 8.28 -45.72
CA LYS A 314 -16.99 7.56 -44.55
C LYS A 314 -15.86 7.25 -43.57
N LEU A 315 -15.89 7.89 -42.42
CA LEU A 315 -14.96 7.60 -41.32
C LEU A 315 -15.41 6.39 -40.50
N SER A 316 -14.58 5.34 -40.48
CA SER A 316 -14.79 4.23 -39.53
C SER A 316 -14.51 4.70 -38.09
N ALA A 317 -15.10 4.02 -37.09
CA ALA A 317 -14.93 4.38 -35.69
C ALA A 317 -13.46 4.43 -35.24
N PRO A 318 -12.55 3.49 -35.65
CA PRO A 318 -11.13 3.59 -35.33
C PRO A 318 -10.44 4.80 -35.91
N VAL A 319 -10.78 5.17 -37.17
CA VAL A 319 -10.21 6.34 -37.87
C VAL A 319 -10.72 7.63 -37.23
N ARG A 320 -12.02 7.71 -36.92
CA ARG A 320 -12.61 8.84 -36.21
C ARG A 320 -11.90 9.07 -34.87
N LYS A 321 -11.73 7.99 -34.08
CA LYS A 321 -10.99 8.05 -32.83
C LYS A 321 -9.57 8.55 -33.03
N ALA A 322 -8.85 8.06 -34.03
CA ALA A 322 -7.48 8.49 -34.35
C ALA A 322 -7.42 10.01 -34.66
N ILE A 323 -8.38 10.53 -35.45
CA ILE A 323 -8.45 11.97 -35.74
C ILE A 323 -8.68 12.78 -34.47
N LEU A 324 -9.66 12.38 -33.65
CA LEU A 324 -9.96 13.07 -32.38
C LEU A 324 -8.75 13.06 -31.43
N THR A 325 -8.09 11.90 -31.28
CA THR A 325 -6.89 11.78 -30.44
C THR A 325 -5.74 12.64 -30.94
N ALA A 326 -5.47 12.65 -32.23
CA ALA A 326 -4.39 13.45 -32.81
C ALA A 326 -4.60 14.96 -32.63
N LEU A 327 -5.84 15.43 -32.76
CA LEU A 327 -6.18 16.84 -32.77
C LEU A 327 -6.56 17.42 -31.43
N CYS A 328 -6.72 16.59 -30.38
CA CYS A 328 -7.07 17.06 -29.05
C CYS A 328 -5.84 17.33 -28.17
N GLU A 329 -6.05 18.19 -27.19
CA GLU A 329 -5.20 18.38 -26.01
C GLU A 329 -6.07 18.62 -24.79
N ARG A 330 -5.55 18.25 -23.59
CA ARG A 330 -6.21 18.59 -22.34
C ARG A 330 -6.24 20.10 -22.15
N ASP A 331 -7.40 20.58 -21.72
CA ASP A 331 -7.63 22.01 -21.50
C ASP A 331 -8.65 22.18 -20.37
N GLU A 332 -8.22 22.64 -19.22
CA GLU A 332 -9.08 22.87 -18.05
C GLU A 332 -10.22 23.85 -18.33
N THR A 333 -10.04 24.72 -19.32
CA THR A 333 -11.06 25.69 -19.73
C THR A 333 -12.03 25.14 -20.79
N GLY A 334 -11.81 23.90 -21.25
CA GLY A 334 -12.66 23.19 -22.19
C GLY A 334 -14.00 22.76 -21.57
N ALA A 335 -15.00 22.55 -22.43
CA ALA A 335 -16.25 21.93 -22.01
C ALA A 335 -16.00 20.49 -21.51
N ILE A 336 -16.82 20.04 -20.56
CA ILE A 336 -16.77 18.66 -20.06
C ILE A 336 -17.12 17.71 -21.19
N CYS A 337 -16.19 16.78 -21.48
CA CYS A 337 -16.46 15.69 -22.40
C CYS A 337 -17.50 14.73 -21.80
N ARG A 338 -18.52 14.38 -22.59
CA ARG A 338 -19.58 13.47 -22.17
C ARG A 338 -19.58 12.20 -23.01
N ASP A 339 -20.01 11.12 -22.40
CA ASP A 339 -20.24 9.86 -23.11
C ASP A 339 -21.59 9.90 -23.89
N LYS A 340 -21.89 8.79 -24.59
CA LYS A 340 -23.15 8.64 -25.38
C LYS A 340 -24.43 8.74 -24.54
N ASP A 341 -24.36 8.53 -23.23
CA ASP A 341 -25.48 8.55 -22.30
C ASP A 341 -25.57 9.92 -21.58
N GLY A 342 -24.65 10.87 -21.93
CA GLY A 342 -24.62 12.23 -21.40
C GLY A 342 -23.87 12.38 -20.07
N TYR A 343 -23.27 11.31 -19.53
CA TYR A 343 -22.49 11.39 -18.31
C TYR A 343 -21.08 11.95 -18.56
N PRO A 344 -20.49 12.68 -17.62
CA PRO A 344 -19.12 13.12 -17.72
C PRO A 344 -18.16 11.94 -17.91
N GLU A 345 -17.29 12.02 -18.93
CA GLU A 345 -16.21 11.06 -19.07
C GLU A 345 -15.10 11.34 -18.05
N PRO A 346 -14.59 10.30 -17.34
CA PRO A 346 -13.50 10.49 -16.40
C PRO A 346 -12.18 10.76 -17.12
N ASP A 347 -11.35 11.64 -16.55
CA ASP A 347 -9.97 11.82 -16.99
C ASP A 347 -9.05 10.87 -16.21
N PRO A 348 -8.45 9.86 -16.88
CA PRO A 348 -7.58 8.90 -16.18
C PRO A 348 -6.33 9.52 -15.54
N GLU A 349 -5.88 10.69 -16.03
CA GLU A 349 -4.70 11.37 -15.45
C GLU A 349 -5.04 12.20 -14.21
N LEU A 350 -6.32 12.57 -14.05
CA LEU A 350 -6.81 13.30 -12.88
C LEU A 350 -7.51 12.40 -11.86
N ARG A 351 -7.57 11.09 -12.15
CA ARG A 351 -8.09 10.11 -11.21
C ARG A 351 -7.21 10.02 -9.99
N ASP A 352 -7.83 10.05 -8.80
CA ASP A 352 -7.16 9.91 -7.53
C ASP A 352 -7.89 8.93 -6.61
N THR A 353 -7.29 8.59 -5.50
CA THR A 353 -7.90 7.71 -4.51
C THR A 353 -7.78 8.30 -3.12
N GLU A 354 -8.87 8.18 -2.34
CA GLU A 354 -8.92 8.66 -0.96
C GLU A 354 -9.18 7.51 0.02
N SER A 355 -8.62 7.64 1.21
CA SER A 355 -8.78 6.66 2.29
C SER A 355 -9.69 7.24 3.38
N VAL A 356 -10.92 6.78 3.41
CA VAL A 356 -11.96 7.21 4.36
C VAL A 356 -11.91 6.29 5.58
N ALA A 357 -11.79 6.85 6.79
CA ALA A 357 -11.83 6.04 8.02
C ALA A 357 -13.18 5.30 8.13
N LEU A 358 -13.18 4.05 8.62
CA LEU A 358 -14.43 3.26 8.75
C LEU A 358 -15.45 3.87 9.73
N ALA A 359 -15.01 4.82 10.57
CA ALA A 359 -15.88 5.54 11.48
C ALA A 359 -16.65 6.70 10.82
N GLU A 360 -16.37 7.02 9.55
CA GLU A 360 -16.97 8.12 8.78
C GLU A 360 -17.65 7.58 7.52
N THR A 361 -18.74 8.22 7.09
CA THR A 361 -19.37 7.87 5.81
C THR A 361 -18.58 8.46 4.64
N VAL A 362 -18.60 7.75 3.51
CA VAL A 362 -17.92 8.19 2.28
C VAL A 362 -18.42 9.56 1.83
N GLU A 363 -19.71 9.81 1.91
CA GLU A 363 -20.34 11.07 1.50
C GLU A 363 -19.92 12.24 2.40
N ALA A 364 -19.84 12.00 3.73
CA ALA A 364 -19.42 13.04 4.68
C ALA A 364 -17.97 13.45 4.41
N PHE A 365 -17.08 12.46 4.25
CA PHE A 365 -15.68 12.68 3.90
C PHE A 365 -15.55 13.44 2.58
N PHE A 366 -16.19 12.96 1.52
CA PHE A 366 -16.11 13.54 0.18
C PHE A 366 -16.56 15.00 0.16
N ASN A 367 -17.66 15.31 0.85
CA ASN A 367 -18.19 16.68 0.93
C ASN A 367 -17.29 17.62 1.74
N ARG A 368 -16.56 17.10 2.73
CA ARG A 368 -15.68 17.88 3.61
C ARG A 368 -14.27 18.05 3.01
N GLU A 369 -13.69 17.00 2.45
CA GLU A 369 -12.27 16.99 2.07
C GLU A 369 -12.05 17.14 0.56
N VAL A 370 -12.95 16.64 -0.29
CA VAL A 370 -12.74 16.62 -1.74
C VAL A 370 -13.47 17.76 -2.44
N ARG A 371 -14.79 17.86 -2.24
CA ARG A 371 -15.65 18.80 -2.97
C ARG A 371 -15.25 20.27 -2.83
N PRO A 372 -14.76 20.79 -1.68
CA PRO A 372 -14.32 22.18 -1.57
C PRO A 372 -13.13 22.54 -2.45
N HIS A 373 -12.27 21.56 -2.76
CA HIS A 373 -11.07 21.75 -3.56
C HIS A 373 -11.29 21.38 -5.03
N VAL A 374 -12.20 20.43 -5.30
CA VAL A 374 -12.50 19.91 -6.64
C VAL A 374 -14.03 19.77 -6.79
N PRO A 375 -14.73 20.88 -7.07
CA PRO A 375 -16.21 20.89 -7.07
C PRO A 375 -16.86 20.02 -8.14
N ASP A 376 -16.13 19.71 -9.23
CA ASP A 376 -16.60 18.90 -10.36
C ASP A 376 -16.24 17.41 -10.25
N ALA A 377 -15.60 17.01 -9.14
CA ALA A 377 -15.27 15.61 -8.88
C ALA A 377 -16.49 14.78 -8.46
N TRP A 378 -16.42 13.48 -8.71
CA TRP A 378 -17.40 12.51 -8.22
C TRP A 378 -16.71 11.21 -7.77
N ILE A 379 -17.43 10.37 -7.04
CA ILE A 379 -16.97 9.07 -6.58
C ILE A 379 -17.31 8.02 -7.65
N ASP A 380 -16.32 7.20 -8.03
CA ASP A 380 -16.57 6.02 -8.85
C ASP A 380 -17.37 4.97 -8.06
N THR A 381 -18.63 4.81 -8.37
CA THR A 381 -19.54 3.87 -7.71
C THR A 381 -19.44 2.44 -8.24
N SER A 382 -18.64 2.21 -9.29
CA SER A 382 -18.46 0.88 -9.90
C SER A 382 -17.53 0.00 -9.06
N ARG A 383 -16.59 0.60 -8.33
CA ARG A 383 -15.68 -0.12 -7.43
C ARG A 383 -16.33 -0.34 -6.07
N ARG A 384 -16.64 -1.60 -5.77
CA ARG A 384 -17.29 -1.99 -4.53
C ARG A 384 -16.50 -3.05 -3.78
N ASP A 385 -16.58 -3.01 -2.46
CA ASP A 385 -15.99 -4.04 -1.61
C ASP A 385 -16.71 -5.39 -1.83
N PRO A 386 -15.99 -6.49 -2.06
CA PRO A 386 -16.60 -7.78 -2.35
C PRO A 386 -17.32 -8.42 -1.16
N LYS A 387 -17.05 -7.96 0.08
CA LYS A 387 -17.65 -8.55 1.29
C LYS A 387 -18.90 -7.82 1.75
N ASP A 388 -18.91 -6.47 1.71
CA ASP A 388 -20.07 -5.68 2.16
C ASP A 388 -20.90 -5.07 1.02
N GLY A 389 -20.36 -5.06 -0.22
CA GLY A 389 -21.06 -4.52 -1.39
C GLY A 389 -21.11 -2.99 -1.46
N GLU A 390 -20.56 -2.29 -0.48
CA GLU A 390 -20.53 -0.83 -0.44
C GLU A 390 -19.47 -0.25 -1.39
N VAL A 391 -19.67 1.02 -1.78
CA VAL A 391 -18.75 1.74 -2.69
C VAL A 391 -17.38 1.91 -2.03
N GLY A 392 -16.33 1.62 -2.79
CA GLY A 392 -14.93 1.60 -2.33
C GLY A 392 -14.53 0.23 -1.80
N VAL A 393 -13.24 0.04 -1.54
CA VAL A 393 -12.66 -1.22 -1.07
C VAL A 393 -12.13 -1.05 0.34
N VAL A 394 -12.53 -1.92 1.25
CA VAL A 394 -12.04 -1.90 2.64
C VAL A 394 -10.61 -2.37 2.70
N GLY A 395 -9.78 -1.61 3.40
CA GLY A 395 -8.40 -1.93 3.70
C GLY A 395 -8.12 -1.81 5.19
N TYR A 396 -7.07 -2.49 5.63
CA TYR A 396 -6.56 -2.39 7.00
C TYR A 396 -5.06 -2.17 6.98
N GLU A 397 -4.60 -1.17 7.74
CA GLU A 397 -3.18 -0.90 7.97
C GLU A 397 -2.93 -0.43 9.40
N ILE A 398 -1.76 -0.73 9.92
CA ILE A 398 -1.37 -0.32 11.28
C ILE A 398 -0.09 0.50 11.19
N ASN A 399 -0.22 1.78 10.96
CA ASN A 399 0.89 2.73 10.93
C ASN A 399 1.38 3.02 12.35
N PHE A 400 2.06 2.03 12.96
CA PHE A 400 2.44 2.03 14.37
C PHE A 400 3.08 3.35 14.83
N ASN A 401 4.03 3.87 14.07
CA ASN A 401 4.75 5.10 14.42
C ASN A 401 3.84 6.32 14.54
N ARG A 402 2.75 6.39 13.75
CA ARG A 402 1.79 7.50 13.79
C ARG A 402 1.14 7.66 15.18
N TYR A 403 0.92 6.55 15.87
CA TYR A 403 0.23 6.55 17.17
C TYR A 403 1.11 7.01 18.33
N PHE A 404 2.44 6.99 18.15
CA PHE A 404 3.43 7.45 19.13
C PHE A 404 4.19 8.70 18.66
N TYR A 405 3.85 9.22 17.46
CA TYR A 405 4.47 10.42 16.92
C TYR A 405 4.12 11.63 17.79
N ARG A 406 5.17 12.37 18.19
CA ARG A 406 5.05 13.67 18.81
C ARG A 406 5.71 14.68 17.90
N TYR A 407 4.94 15.67 17.47
CA TYR A 407 5.50 16.78 16.72
C TYR A 407 6.50 17.53 17.60
N LYS A 408 7.75 17.63 17.16
CA LYS A 408 8.74 18.52 17.71
C LYS A 408 8.89 19.68 16.73
N PRO A 409 8.55 20.91 17.10
CA PRO A 409 8.79 22.05 16.21
C PRO A 409 10.28 22.08 15.86
N PRO A 410 10.65 22.43 14.62
CA PRO A 410 12.04 22.65 14.27
C PRO A 410 12.62 23.75 15.19
N ARG A 411 13.90 23.62 15.52
CA ARG A 411 14.60 24.66 16.29
C ARG A 411 14.55 25.97 15.50
N PRO A 412 14.45 27.14 16.19
CA PRO A 412 14.55 28.41 15.53
C PRO A 412 15.79 28.51 14.64
N LEU A 413 15.66 29.15 13.50
CA LEU A 413 16.77 29.28 12.54
C LEU A 413 18.01 29.91 13.19
N GLU A 414 17.80 30.88 14.06
CA GLU A 414 18.84 31.60 14.82
C GLU A 414 19.67 30.66 15.71
N GLU A 415 19.03 29.67 16.35
CA GLU A 415 19.75 28.64 17.14
C GLU A 415 20.59 27.70 16.25
N ILE A 416 20.04 27.32 15.09
CA ILE A 416 20.75 26.50 14.13
C ILE A 416 21.97 27.23 13.56
N GLU A 417 21.81 28.51 13.22
CA GLU A 417 22.89 29.35 12.74
C GLU A 417 23.97 29.59 13.81
N ALA A 418 23.58 29.74 15.07
CA ALA A 418 24.52 29.89 16.18
C ALA A 418 25.36 28.60 16.36
N ASP A 419 24.74 27.41 16.28
CA ASP A 419 25.43 26.14 16.35
C ASP A 419 26.39 25.94 15.18
N ILE A 420 25.97 26.28 13.96
CA ILE A 420 26.83 26.22 12.77
C ILE A 420 28.07 27.11 12.95
N ARG A 421 27.89 28.35 13.36
CA ARG A 421 29.01 29.26 13.62
C ARG A 421 29.96 28.78 14.72
N SER A 422 29.40 28.18 15.78
CA SER A 422 30.22 27.55 16.84
C SER A 422 31.07 26.40 16.30
N ILE A 423 30.49 25.53 15.49
CA ILE A 423 31.20 24.40 14.85
C ILE A 423 32.28 24.92 13.87
N GLU A 424 31.98 25.95 13.08
CA GLU A 424 32.96 26.58 12.18
C GLU A 424 34.18 27.11 12.95
N ILE A 425 33.98 27.79 14.06
CA ILE A 425 35.04 28.27 14.93
C ILE A 425 35.89 27.12 15.47
N ASP A 426 35.25 26.06 15.95
CA ASP A 426 35.94 24.88 16.46
C ASP A 426 36.75 24.18 15.37
N ILE A 427 36.23 24.04 14.15
CA ILE A 427 36.97 23.50 13.00
C ILE A 427 38.20 24.34 12.69
N VAL A 428 38.08 25.67 12.62
CA VAL A 428 39.20 26.57 12.35
C VAL A 428 40.29 26.45 13.46
N ARG A 429 39.85 26.39 14.72
CA ARG A 429 40.77 26.22 15.87
C ARG A 429 41.51 24.87 15.77
N LEU A 430 40.81 23.76 15.53
CA LEU A 430 41.42 22.44 15.42
C LEU A 430 42.38 22.33 14.21
N LEU A 431 42.00 22.92 13.08
CA LEU A 431 42.89 23.02 11.92
C LEU A 431 44.17 23.81 12.24
N GLY A 432 44.02 24.95 12.98
CA GLY A 432 45.18 25.74 13.43
C GLY A 432 46.13 24.96 14.36
N GLU A 433 45.57 24.15 15.27
CA GLU A 433 46.36 23.27 16.17
C GLU A 433 47.14 22.20 15.38
N ILE A 434 46.52 21.59 14.34
CA ILE A 434 47.18 20.58 13.51
C ILE A 434 48.26 21.20 12.62
N THR A 435 47.98 22.35 11.98
CA THR A 435 48.94 23.04 11.11
C THR A 435 50.06 23.71 11.88
N GLY A 436 49.76 24.22 13.08
CA GLY A 436 50.79 24.79 13.98
C GLY A 436 51.74 23.75 14.57
N SER A 437 51.30 22.49 14.74
CA SER A 437 52.15 21.38 15.20
C SER A 437 53.04 20.78 14.09
N LEU A 438 52.82 21.13 12.81
CA LEU A 438 53.65 20.70 11.67
C LEU A 438 54.74 21.73 11.31
N ALA A 439 54.75 22.87 12.00
CA ALA A 439 55.73 23.94 11.76
C ALA A 439 56.75 24.13 12.90
N GLY A 440 56.84 23.13 13.85
CA GLY A 440 57.78 23.12 14.95
C GLY A 440 58.80 22.00 14.82
#